data_5dc81c5eb180d640d52ad5c7717a3aa6
#
_entry.id   5dc81c5eb180d640d52ad5c7717a3aa6
#
_cell.length_a   1.000
_cell.length_b   1.000
_cell.length_c   1.000
_cell.angle_alpha   90.00
_cell.angle_beta   90.00
_cell.angle_gamma   90.00
#
_symmetry.space_group_name_H-M   'P 1'
#
loop_
_entity.id
_entity.type
_entity.pdbx_description
1 polymer ?
#
loop_
_entity_poly.entity_id
_entity_poly.type
_entity_poly.pdbx_seq_one_letter_code
_entity_poly.pdbx_strand_id
1 'polypeptide(L)'
;MNYVLSQKEEPGCPIGILYAGLYDKFYSSTKGVEFGFFPWYAEKGKPGPRTSFPEGMVLISKDKYYDFDIRSISRFLYIVSDEFLAACNGLDVSIVDSVKIEVLSEAGARISSKNYNAVLFEELDVRSNSDPASTFVEENGRAVRFKRLILPSDWKLDLFKYKRLISGSDSLICSQTFKDLAINFKGIAFTPLESVLWSGIRRI
;
A
#
# COMPACT_ATOMS: atom_id res chain seq x y z
N MET A 1 -13.39 1.00 16.55
CA MET A 1 -13.85 1.50 15.23
C MET A 1 -12.74 1.31 14.21
N ASN A 2 -13.09 0.96 12.95
CA ASN A 2 -12.11 0.73 11.90
C ASN A 2 -12.34 1.67 10.73
N TYR A 3 -11.27 1.94 9.97
CA TYR A 3 -11.27 2.90 8.87
C TYR A 3 -10.54 2.35 7.66
N VAL A 4 -10.94 2.75 6.47
CA VAL A 4 -10.18 2.55 5.24
C VAL A 4 -9.26 3.76 5.05
N LEU A 5 -7.98 3.50 4.79
CA LEU A 5 -7.06 4.53 4.36
C LEU A 5 -7.38 4.91 2.92
N SER A 6 -7.65 6.18 2.71
CA SER A 6 -7.88 6.78 1.39
C SER A 6 -6.79 7.78 1.08
N GLN A 7 -6.57 8.01 -0.19
CA GLN A 7 -5.61 9.03 -0.61
C GLN A 7 -6.25 10.42 -0.51
N LYS A 8 -5.49 11.38 -0.03
CA LYS A 8 -5.84 12.80 0.01
C LYS A 8 -4.85 13.56 -0.88
N GLU A 9 -5.38 14.40 -1.75
CA GLU A 9 -4.56 15.27 -2.59
C GLU A 9 -4.04 16.45 -1.76
N GLU A 10 -2.70 16.55 -1.71
CA GLU A 10 -1.99 17.62 -1.02
C GLU A 10 -0.67 17.88 -1.77
N PRO A 11 0.00 19.02 -1.58
CA PRO A 11 1.30 19.27 -2.19
C PRO A 11 2.31 18.16 -1.88
N GLY A 12 2.90 17.57 -2.92
CA GLY A 12 3.81 16.44 -2.80
C GLY A 12 3.14 15.08 -2.54
N CYS A 13 1.81 15.02 -2.59
CA CYS A 13 1.03 13.79 -2.33
C CYS A 13 0.16 13.45 -3.56
N PRO A 14 0.73 12.92 -4.63
CA PRO A 14 -0.02 12.58 -5.86
C PRO A 14 -1.10 11.54 -5.57
N ILE A 15 -2.20 11.59 -6.33
CA ILE A 15 -3.29 10.62 -6.26
C ILE A 15 -3.02 9.46 -7.22
N GLY A 16 -3.43 8.26 -6.82
CA GLY A 16 -3.28 7.04 -7.60
C GLY A 16 -1.98 6.29 -7.29
N ILE A 17 -1.61 5.40 -8.20
CA ILE A 17 -0.33 4.68 -8.17
C ILE A 17 0.76 5.66 -8.60
N LEU A 18 1.88 5.67 -7.89
CA LEU A 18 3.01 6.54 -8.22
C LEU A 18 3.51 6.28 -9.63
N TYR A 19 3.76 7.35 -10.37
CA TYR A 19 4.40 7.28 -11.68
C TYR A 19 5.92 7.11 -11.52
N ALA A 20 6.32 6.03 -10.90
CA ALA A 20 7.67 5.72 -10.49
C ALA A 20 7.95 4.22 -10.61
N GLY A 21 9.22 3.85 -10.73
CA GLY A 21 9.69 2.47 -10.70
C GLY A 21 10.69 2.28 -9.56
N LEU A 22 10.68 1.09 -8.94
CA LEU A 22 11.62 0.71 -7.89
C LEU A 22 12.69 -0.21 -8.47
N TYR A 23 13.96 0.20 -8.38
CA TYR A 23 15.11 -0.44 -8.98
C TYR A 23 16.17 -0.83 -7.93
N ASP A 24 17.03 -1.76 -8.28
CA ASP A 24 18.17 -2.20 -7.46
C ASP A 24 19.27 -1.14 -7.32
N LYS A 25 19.30 -0.16 -8.22
CA LYS A 25 20.20 0.99 -8.23
C LYS A 25 19.66 2.12 -9.09
N PHE A 26 20.33 3.25 -9.11
CA PHE A 26 20.00 4.34 -10.03
C PHE A 26 20.34 3.97 -11.48
N TYR A 27 19.41 4.26 -12.39
CA TYR A 27 19.56 4.17 -13.84
C TYR A 27 19.30 5.55 -14.46
N SER A 28 20.26 6.07 -15.23
CA SER A 28 20.10 7.33 -16.00
C SER A 28 19.07 7.19 -17.14
N SER A 29 18.76 5.97 -17.55
CA SER A 29 17.65 5.65 -18.44
C SER A 29 17.03 4.34 -17.98
N THR A 30 15.74 4.35 -17.73
CA THR A 30 14.96 3.16 -17.35
C THR A 30 14.40 2.39 -18.53
N LYS A 31 14.67 2.86 -19.76
CA LYS A 31 14.22 2.20 -20.99
C LYS A 31 14.90 0.83 -21.14
N GLY A 32 14.09 -0.23 -21.19
CA GLY A 32 14.58 -1.60 -21.33
C GLY A 32 15.12 -2.23 -20.05
N VAL A 33 15.02 -1.56 -18.90
CA VAL A 33 15.32 -2.16 -17.60
C VAL A 33 14.10 -2.98 -17.17
N GLU A 34 14.35 -4.27 -16.86
CA GLU A 34 13.27 -5.24 -16.56
C GLU A 34 12.54 -4.94 -15.27
N PHE A 35 13.22 -4.33 -14.27
CA PHE A 35 12.68 -4.01 -12.96
C PHE A 35 12.09 -2.61 -12.92
N GLY A 36 11.11 -2.39 -12.07
CA GLY A 36 10.47 -1.09 -11.90
C GLY A 36 9.07 -1.21 -11.31
N PHE A 37 8.03 -1.29 -12.14
CA PHE A 37 6.64 -1.41 -11.66
C PHE A 37 6.31 -2.76 -11.04
N PHE A 38 6.92 -3.84 -11.56
CA PHE A 38 6.73 -5.21 -11.10
C PHE A 38 8.09 -5.86 -10.86
N PRO A 39 8.81 -5.43 -9.83
CA PRO A 39 10.09 -6.02 -9.54
C PRO A 39 9.92 -7.50 -9.21
N TRP A 40 10.85 -8.32 -9.67
CA TRP A 40 10.85 -9.79 -9.52
C TRP A 40 10.72 -10.26 -8.05
N TYR A 41 11.24 -9.48 -7.10
CA TYR A 41 11.13 -9.75 -5.67
C TYR A 41 9.73 -9.50 -5.09
N ALA A 42 8.88 -8.78 -5.79
CA ALA A 42 7.50 -8.52 -5.41
C ALA A 42 6.50 -9.42 -6.15
N GLU A 43 6.93 -10.24 -7.10
CA GLU A 43 6.06 -11.14 -7.86
C GLU A 43 5.52 -12.26 -6.99
N LYS A 44 4.20 -12.40 -6.97
CA LYS A 44 3.51 -13.53 -6.38
C LYS A 44 3.45 -14.70 -7.37
N GLY A 45 3.73 -15.91 -6.89
CA GLY A 45 3.50 -17.14 -7.65
C GLY A 45 4.73 -17.78 -8.24
N LYS A 46 5.93 -17.25 -8.04
CA LYS A 46 7.16 -18.02 -8.30
C LYS A 46 7.28 -19.14 -7.27
N PRO A 47 7.56 -20.39 -7.68
CA PRO A 47 7.82 -21.47 -6.75
C PRO A 47 9.15 -21.19 -6.00
N GLY A 48 9.11 -21.27 -4.68
CA GLY A 48 10.28 -21.08 -3.82
C GLY A 48 10.10 -20.01 -2.75
N PRO A 49 11.05 -19.88 -1.82
CA PRO A 49 11.03 -18.84 -0.82
C PRO A 49 11.15 -17.47 -1.52
N ARG A 50 10.41 -16.51 -1.01
CA ARG A 50 10.45 -15.14 -1.51
C ARG A 50 11.84 -14.55 -1.29
N THR A 51 12.38 -13.89 -2.29
CA THR A 51 13.61 -13.14 -2.17
C THR A 51 13.33 -11.83 -1.43
N SER A 52 14.10 -11.54 -0.38
CA SER A 52 14.04 -10.27 0.34
C SER A 52 14.43 -9.09 -0.56
N PHE A 53 14.02 -7.90 -0.17
CA PHE A 53 14.48 -6.70 -0.84
C PHE A 53 16.00 -6.58 -0.76
N PRO A 54 16.68 -6.30 -1.89
CA PRO A 54 18.09 -5.95 -1.84
C PRO A 54 18.30 -4.58 -1.16
N GLU A 55 19.46 -4.38 -0.56
CA GLU A 55 19.86 -3.07 -0.06
C GLU A 55 20.18 -2.08 -1.19
N GLY A 56 20.12 -0.78 -0.88
CA GLY A 56 20.51 0.27 -1.84
C GLY A 56 19.49 0.53 -2.95
N MET A 57 18.26 0.13 -2.76
CA MET A 57 17.19 0.34 -3.75
C MET A 57 16.87 1.81 -3.96
N VAL A 58 16.47 2.13 -5.19
CA VAL A 58 16.16 3.49 -5.64
C VAL A 58 14.78 3.52 -6.30
N LEU A 59 13.93 4.42 -5.83
CA LEU A 59 12.69 4.80 -6.52
C LEU A 59 13.00 5.92 -7.51
N ILE A 60 12.86 5.65 -8.80
CA ILE A 60 13.05 6.64 -9.86
C ILE A 60 11.69 7.12 -10.33
N SER A 61 11.45 8.43 -10.27
CA SER A 61 10.15 9.03 -10.58
C SER A 61 10.24 10.15 -11.60
N LYS A 62 9.12 10.35 -12.30
CA LYS A 62 8.88 11.51 -13.17
C LYS A 62 8.24 12.70 -12.43
N ASP A 63 7.75 12.47 -11.21
CA ASP A 63 7.22 13.56 -10.39
C ASP A 63 8.35 14.48 -9.89
N LYS A 64 7.99 15.73 -9.59
CA LYS A 64 8.97 16.74 -9.19
C LYS A 64 9.28 16.73 -7.70
N TYR A 65 8.34 16.26 -6.87
CA TYR A 65 8.46 16.37 -5.42
C TYR A 65 7.51 15.40 -4.71
N TYR A 66 8.00 14.79 -3.64
CA TYR A 66 7.23 13.89 -2.75
C TYR A 66 7.31 14.33 -1.28
N ASP A 67 6.15 14.33 -0.61
CA ASP A 67 6.02 14.65 0.82
C ASP A 67 4.90 13.82 1.48
N PHE A 68 4.47 12.73 0.87
CA PHE A 68 3.43 11.84 1.39
C PHE A 68 3.96 10.89 2.49
N ASP A 69 3.05 10.28 3.26
CA ASP A 69 3.43 9.26 4.23
C ASP A 69 3.24 7.83 3.72
N ILE A 70 2.28 7.59 2.84
CA ILE A 70 2.13 6.31 2.15
C ILE A 70 1.57 6.49 0.75
N ARG A 71 2.14 5.78 -0.23
CA ARG A 71 1.60 5.59 -1.58
C ARG A 71 1.99 4.22 -2.11
N SER A 72 1.19 3.68 -3.01
CA SER A 72 1.53 2.45 -3.71
C SER A 72 2.21 2.72 -5.05
N ILE A 73 3.10 1.83 -5.45
CA ILE A 73 3.61 1.74 -6.82
C ILE A 73 3.03 0.54 -7.56
N SER A 74 2.39 -0.37 -6.84
CA SER A 74 1.63 -1.49 -7.37
C SER A 74 0.57 -1.92 -6.35
N ARG A 75 -0.22 -2.95 -6.67
CA ARG A 75 -1.28 -3.44 -5.76
C ARG A 75 -0.77 -3.98 -4.43
N PHE A 76 0.50 -4.29 -4.29
CA PHE A 76 1.07 -4.95 -3.11
C PHE A 76 2.32 -4.27 -2.56
N LEU A 77 2.91 -3.32 -3.29
CA LEU A 77 4.14 -2.65 -2.91
C LEU A 77 3.87 -1.18 -2.60
N TYR A 78 4.25 -0.79 -1.41
CA TYR A 78 4.02 0.55 -0.87
C TYR A 78 5.34 1.26 -0.63
N ILE A 79 5.33 2.56 -0.82
CA ILE A 79 6.37 3.48 -0.41
C ILE A 79 5.84 4.24 0.79
N VAL A 80 6.54 4.12 1.91
CA VAL A 80 6.13 4.74 3.17
C VAL A 80 7.25 5.58 3.77
N SER A 81 6.88 6.66 4.48
CA SER A 81 7.86 7.48 5.21
C SER A 81 8.44 6.72 6.41
N ASP A 82 9.58 7.18 6.93
CA ASP A 82 10.15 6.63 8.18
C ASP A 82 9.15 6.75 9.34
N GLU A 83 8.39 7.85 9.41
CA GLU A 83 7.38 8.09 10.43
C GLU A 83 6.21 7.09 10.33
N PHE A 84 5.75 6.80 9.11
CA PHE A 84 4.71 5.80 8.89
C PHE A 84 5.18 4.40 9.27
N LEU A 85 6.40 4.03 8.88
CA LEU A 85 6.98 2.73 9.23
C LEU A 85 7.17 2.60 10.75
N ALA A 86 7.62 3.66 11.42
CA ALA A 86 7.75 3.68 12.87
C ALA A 86 6.39 3.49 13.58
N ALA A 87 5.31 4.10 13.08
CA ALA A 87 3.97 3.87 13.59
C ALA A 87 3.53 2.40 13.41
N CYS A 88 3.83 1.79 12.25
CA CYS A 88 3.55 0.36 12.04
C CYS A 88 4.30 -0.53 13.02
N ASN A 89 5.59 -0.25 13.29
CA ASN A 89 6.42 -1.04 14.20
C ASN A 89 5.98 -0.97 15.66
N GLY A 90 5.26 0.08 16.05
CA GLY A 90 4.71 0.26 17.40
C GLY A 90 3.33 -0.39 17.61
N LEU A 91 2.75 -0.99 16.61
CA LEU A 91 1.39 -1.52 16.59
C LEU A 91 1.32 -2.95 16.04
N ASP A 92 0.15 -3.57 16.11
CA ASP A 92 -0.09 -4.91 15.54
C ASP A 92 -0.27 -4.82 14.02
N VAL A 93 0.85 -4.77 13.30
CA VAL A 93 0.93 -4.66 11.84
C VAL A 93 1.86 -5.72 11.27
N SER A 94 1.34 -6.59 10.43
CA SER A 94 2.15 -7.61 9.78
C SER A 94 2.87 -7.07 8.54
N ILE A 95 4.16 -6.79 8.68
CA ILE A 95 5.07 -6.43 7.59
C ILE A 95 5.82 -7.68 7.15
N VAL A 96 5.72 -8.02 5.87
CA VAL A 96 6.42 -9.17 5.28
C VAL A 96 7.88 -8.84 4.98
N ASP A 97 8.13 -7.61 4.52
CA ASP A 97 9.46 -7.13 4.22
C ASP A 97 9.49 -5.60 4.08
N SER A 98 10.62 -5.00 4.39
CA SER A 98 10.84 -3.57 4.22
C SER A 98 12.31 -3.25 3.98
N VAL A 99 12.59 -2.23 3.17
CA VAL A 99 13.93 -1.74 2.91
C VAL A 99 13.94 -0.23 2.75
N LYS A 100 14.95 0.43 3.29
CA LYS A 100 15.19 1.85 3.06
C LYS A 100 15.56 2.10 1.60
N ILE A 101 15.01 3.17 1.02
CA ILE A 101 15.21 3.51 -0.38
C ILE A 101 15.64 4.97 -0.55
N GLU A 102 16.36 5.25 -1.64
CA GLU A 102 16.51 6.61 -2.15
C GLU A 102 15.35 6.95 -3.08
N VAL A 103 14.94 8.22 -3.10
CA VAL A 103 13.86 8.70 -3.98
C VAL A 103 14.40 9.80 -4.87
N LEU A 104 14.59 9.47 -6.15
CA LEU A 104 15.27 10.30 -7.13
C LEU A 104 14.38 10.59 -8.34
N SER A 105 14.65 11.72 -8.98
CA SER A 105 14.14 12.00 -10.33
C SER A 105 14.89 11.17 -11.39
N GLU A 106 14.40 11.17 -12.62
CA GLU A 106 15.12 10.58 -13.77
C GLU A 106 16.51 11.23 -14.00
N ALA A 107 16.73 12.44 -13.50
CA ALA A 107 18.04 13.13 -13.56
C ALA A 107 18.96 12.81 -12.36
N GLY A 108 18.54 11.94 -11.44
CA GLY A 108 19.31 11.56 -10.26
C GLY A 108 19.25 12.54 -9.10
N ALA A 109 18.43 13.57 -9.18
CA ALA A 109 18.25 14.52 -8.07
C ALA A 109 17.24 13.99 -7.06
N ARG A 110 17.51 14.16 -5.76
CA ARG A 110 16.54 13.85 -4.69
C ARG A 110 15.30 14.73 -4.83
N ILE A 111 14.13 14.09 -4.81
CA ILE A 111 12.82 14.76 -4.97
C ILE A 111 11.92 14.61 -3.73
N SER A 112 12.47 14.22 -2.60
CA SER A 112 11.69 14.01 -1.38
C SER A 112 12.21 14.83 -0.21
N SER A 113 11.28 15.37 0.59
CA SER A 113 11.58 15.99 1.89
C SER A 113 11.78 14.95 2.99
N LYS A 114 11.14 13.79 2.86
CA LYS A 114 11.17 12.68 3.83
C LYS A 114 12.14 11.60 3.39
N ASN A 115 12.50 10.73 4.31
CA ASN A 115 13.09 9.43 3.99
C ASN A 115 11.99 8.42 3.78
N TYR A 116 12.24 7.46 2.89
CA TYR A 116 11.26 6.48 2.49
C TYR A 116 11.77 5.05 2.57
N ASN A 117 10.79 4.14 2.69
CA ASN A 117 11.01 2.70 2.68
C ASN A 117 10.04 2.07 1.67
N ALA A 118 10.50 1.03 0.98
CA ALA A 118 9.62 0.13 0.25
C ALA A 118 9.14 -0.95 1.22
N VAL A 119 7.82 -1.18 1.25
CA VAL A 119 7.19 -2.06 2.24
C VAL A 119 6.20 -3.00 1.56
N LEU A 120 6.20 -4.24 2.01
CA LEU A 120 5.21 -5.25 1.68
C LEU A 120 4.46 -5.63 2.95
N PHE A 121 3.17 -5.33 2.97
CA PHE A 121 2.29 -5.78 4.03
C PHE A 121 1.80 -7.20 3.77
N GLU A 122 1.56 -7.95 4.84
CA GLU A 122 0.87 -9.23 4.72
C GLU A 122 -0.53 -9.03 4.15
N GLU A 123 -0.93 -9.95 3.27
CA GLU A 123 -2.28 -9.94 2.72
C GLU A 123 -3.09 -11.11 3.28
N LEU A 124 -4.17 -10.79 3.93
CA LEU A 124 -5.06 -11.73 4.58
C LEU A 124 -6.05 -12.33 3.57
N ASP A 125 -6.39 -13.61 3.75
CA ASP A 125 -7.54 -14.19 3.04
C ASP A 125 -8.83 -13.64 3.63
N VAL A 126 -9.71 -13.13 2.77
CA VAL A 126 -10.91 -12.44 3.24
C VAL A 126 -11.92 -13.38 3.92
N ARG A 127 -12.06 -14.61 3.44
CA ARG A 127 -13.04 -15.55 4.00
C ARG A 127 -12.64 -16.06 5.38
N SER A 128 -11.34 -16.27 5.59
CA SER A 128 -10.81 -16.72 6.86
C SER A 128 -10.65 -15.62 7.90
N ASN A 129 -10.66 -14.35 7.45
CA ASN A 129 -10.33 -13.18 8.30
C ASN A 129 -11.44 -12.11 8.27
N SER A 130 -12.68 -12.47 7.99
CA SER A 130 -13.85 -11.60 8.16
C SER A 130 -14.97 -12.35 8.85
N ASP A 131 -15.89 -11.60 9.47
CA ASP A 131 -17.09 -12.19 10.07
C ASP A 131 -17.93 -12.90 8.99
N PRO A 132 -18.54 -14.06 9.29
CA PRO A 132 -19.40 -14.80 8.36
C PRO A 132 -20.57 -14.00 7.77
N ALA A 133 -21.01 -12.95 8.46
CA ALA A 133 -22.04 -12.04 7.95
C ALA A 133 -21.53 -11.03 6.91
N SER A 134 -20.22 -11.02 6.60
CA SER A 134 -19.66 -10.24 5.50
C SER A 134 -20.17 -10.77 4.16
N THR A 135 -20.41 -9.86 3.22
CA THR A 135 -20.93 -10.21 1.89
C THR A 135 -20.02 -9.67 0.78
N PHE A 136 -19.92 -10.41 -0.30
CA PHE A 136 -18.98 -10.16 -1.39
C PHE A 136 -19.66 -10.14 -2.75
N VAL A 137 -19.03 -9.45 -3.70
CA VAL A 137 -19.20 -9.73 -5.13
C VAL A 137 -18.22 -10.84 -5.47
N GLU A 138 -18.70 -11.87 -6.14
CA GLU A 138 -17.91 -13.04 -6.51
C GLU A 138 -17.79 -13.16 -8.02
N GLU A 139 -16.60 -13.55 -8.47
CA GLU A 139 -16.31 -13.90 -9.85
C GLU A 139 -15.55 -15.24 -9.86
N ASN A 140 -16.08 -16.23 -10.58
CA ASN A 140 -15.51 -17.60 -10.63
C ASN A 140 -15.22 -18.20 -9.25
N GLY A 141 -16.15 -18.04 -8.30
CA GLY A 141 -16.05 -18.55 -6.93
C GLY A 141 -15.06 -17.83 -6.03
N ARG A 142 -14.53 -16.67 -6.47
CA ARG A 142 -13.59 -15.86 -5.69
C ARG A 142 -14.24 -14.54 -5.31
N ALA A 143 -14.09 -14.14 -4.04
CA ALA A 143 -14.45 -12.80 -3.61
C ALA A 143 -13.53 -11.78 -4.30
N VAL A 144 -14.11 -10.84 -5.05
CA VAL A 144 -13.38 -9.80 -5.78
C VAL A 144 -13.61 -8.41 -5.22
N ARG A 145 -14.74 -8.18 -4.54
CA ARG A 145 -15.08 -6.92 -3.86
C ARG A 145 -15.96 -7.18 -2.66
N PHE A 146 -15.92 -6.29 -1.68
CA PHE A 146 -16.93 -6.25 -0.62
C PHE A 146 -18.24 -5.67 -1.15
N LYS A 147 -19.36 -6.22 -0.69
CA LYS A 147 -20.64 -5.54 -0.58
C LYS A 147 -20.76 -4.96 0.81
N ARG A 148 -20.41 -5.74 1.82
CA ARG A 148 -20.37 -5.34 3.23
C ARG A 148 -19.22 -6.11 3.91
N LEU A 149 -18.33 -5.40 4.57
CA LEU A 149 -17.27 -5.97 5.41
C LEU A 149 -17.65 -5.80 6.88
N ILE A 150 -17.62 -6.91 7.61
CA ILE A 150 -17.73 -6.95 9.07
C ILE A 150 -16.46 -7.65 9.56
N LEU A 151 -15.76 -7.04 10.50
CA LEU A 151 -14.62 -7.65 11.14
C LEU A 151 -15.08 -8.50 12.33
N PRO A 152 -14.38 -9.61 12.64
CA PRO A 152 -14.61 -10.37 13.87
C PRO A 152 -14.54 -9.46 15.11
N SER A 153 -15.32 -9.76 16.14
CA SER A 153 -15.39 -8.96 17.37
C SER A 153 -14.07 -8.91 18.16
N ASP A 154 -13.23 -9.93 17.97
CA ASP A 154 -11.90 -10.08 18.59
C ASP A 154 -10.74 -9.63 17.68
N TRP A 155 -11.05 -8.85 16.63
CA TRP A 155 -10.06 -8.34 15.68
C TRP A 155 -8.99 -7.48 16.36
N LYS A 156 -7.71 -7.79 16.11
CA LYS A 156 -6.58 -7.16 16.84
C LYS A 156 -5.68 -6.32 15.95
N LEU A 157 -5.60 -6.63 14.63
CA LEU A 157 -4.65 -5.93 13.76
C LEU A 157 -4.97 -4.45 13.64
N ASP A 158 -3.94 -3.63 13.79
CA ASP A 158 -4.04 -2.17 13.71
C ASP A 158 -3.95 -1.63 12.28
N LEU A 159 -3.25 -2.34 11.39
CA LEU A 159 -3.21 -2.04 9.96
C LEU A 159 -3.10 -3.34 9.18
N PHE A 160 -3.97 -3.53 8.20
CA PHE A 160 -4.03 -4.78 7.44
C PHE A 160 -4.62 -4.59 6.05
N LYS A 161 -4.45 -5.63 5.22
CA LYS A 161 -4.93 -5.68 3.85
C LYS A 161 -5.46 -7.06 3.49
N TYR A 162 -6.50 -7.11 2.65
CA TYR A 162 -7.01 -8.36 2.11
C TYR A 162 -6.44 -8.68 0.72
N LYS A 163 -6.23 -9.98 0.46
CA LYS A 163 -5.80 -10.50 -0.84
C LYS A 163 -6.85 -10.26 -1.92
N ARG A 164 -6.39 -9.87 -3.10
CA ARG A 164 -7.14 -9.94 -4.36
C ARG A 164 -8.44 -9.14 -4.43
N LEU A 165 -8.73 -8.31 -3.46
CA LEU A 165 -9.91 -7.46 -3.55
C LEU A 165 -9.62 -6.30 -4.49
N ILE A 166 -10.51 -6.14 -5.47
CA ILE A 166 -10.56 -4.95 -6.33
C ILE A 166 -11.43 -3.93 -5.61
N SER A 167 -10.97 -3.43 -4.51
CA SER A 167 -11.52 -2.22 -3.93
C SER A 167 -10.60 -1.10 -4.34
N GLY A 168 -11.08 -0.01 -4.90
CA GLY A 168 -10.29 1.12 -5.39
C GLY A 168 -8.85 1.21 -4.87
N SER A 169 -8.03 2.06 -5.36
CA SER A 169 -6.61 2.14 -4.97
C SER A 169 -6.40 1.94 -3.46
N ASP A 170 -5.58 0.96 -3.10
CA ASP A 170 -4.96 0.84 -1.78
C ASP A 170 -5.87 0.57 -0.59
N SER A 171 -6.41 -0.62 -0.53
CA SER A 171 -7.34 -1.05 0.52
C SER A 171 -6.65 -1.46 1.81
N LEU A 172 -5.85 -0.58 2.38
CA LEU A 172 -5.42 -0.72 3.77
C LEU A 172 -6.58 -0.31 4.69
N ILE A 173 -6.82 -1.14 5.69
CA ILE A 173 -7.82 -0.91 6.73
C ILE A 173 -7.08 -0.77 8.04
N CYS A 174 -7.47 0.18 8.87
CA CYS A 174 -6.82 0.43 10.15
C CYS A 174 -7.78 0.56 11.32
N SER A 175 -7.23 0.34 12.52
CA SER A 175 -7.90 0.57 13.80
C SER A 175 -8.02 2.08 14.13
N GLN A 176 -8.79 2.39 15.16
CA GLN A 176 -8.80 3.74 15.75
C GLN A 176 -7.43 4.13 16.29
N THR A 177 -6.70 3.21 16.91
CA THR A 177 -5.36 3.45 17.46
C THR A 177 -4.39 3.90 16.38
N PHE A 178 -4.35 3.18 15.25
CA PHE A 178 -3.52 3.59 14.12
C PHE A 178 -3.92 4.96 13.58
N LYS A 179 -5.22 5.20 13.41
CA LYS A 179 -5.73 6.49 12.92
C LYS A 179 -5.29 7.64 13.81
N ASP A 180 -5.37 7.48 15.14
CA ASP A 180 -4.99 8.54 16.09
C ASP A 180 -3.51 8.88 16.01
N LEU A 181 -2.63 7.89 15.83
CA LEU A 181 -1.21 8.10 15.58
C LEU A 181 -0.94 8.76 14.22
N ALA A 182 -1.72 8.40 13.21
CA ALA A 182 -1.53 8.85 11.84
C ALA A 182 -2.31 10.14 11.48
N ILE A 183 -2.90 10.82 12.46
CA ILE A 183 -3.78 11.99 12.21
C ILE A 183 -3.08 13.14 11.46
N ASN A 184 -1.77 13.27 11.64
CA ASN A 184 -0.95 14.30 11.02
C ASN A 184 -0.18 13.82 9.78
N PHE A 185 -0.39 12.57 9.36
CA PHE A 185 0.29 12.04 8.18
C PHE A 185 -0.27 12.68 6.91
N LYS A 186 0.64 13.02 6.00
CA LYS A 186 0.31 13.70 4.76
C LYS A 186 -0.19 12.76 3.67
N GLY A 187 -1.16 13.25 2.93
CA GLY A 187 -1.73 12.54 1.79
C GLY A 187 -2.69 11.41 2.17
N ILE A 188 -3.12 11.32 3.44
CA ILE A 188 -4.02 10.28 3.93
C ILE A 188 -5.34 10.90 4.39
N ALA A 189 -6.44 10.22 4.07
CA ALA A 189 -7.74 10.42 4.68
C ALA A 189 -8.26 9.10 5.24
N PHE A 190 -9.10 9.18 6.27
CA PHE A 190 -9.68 8.03 6.94
C PHE A 190 -11.19 8.02 6.74
N THR A 191 -11.70 6.97 6.07
CA THR A 191 -13.13 6.77 5.88
C THR A 191 -13.63 5.68 6.82
N PRO A 192 -14.61 5.93 7.70
CA PRO A 192 -15.17 4.89 8.55
C PRO A 192 -15.59 3.67 7.74
N LEU A 193 -15.26 2.47 8.21
CA LEU A 193 -15.45 1.23 7.45
C LEU A 193 -16.92 1.01 7.06
N GLU A 194 -17.85 1.38 7.93
CA GLU A 194 -19.30 1.31 7.70
C GLU A 194 -19.82 2.29 6.65
N SER A 195 -19.05 3.34 6.36
CA SER A 195 -19.41 4.39 5.39
C SER A 195 -18.82 4.15 4.01
N VAL A 196 -17.99 3.12 3.85
CA VAL A 196 -17.30 2.85 2.60
C VAL A 196 -18.25 2.26 1.55
N LEU A 197 -18.35 2.93 0.41
CA LEU A 197 -19.04 2.40 -0.75
C LEU A 197 -18.09 1.50 -1.54
N TRP A 198 -18.10 0.21 -1.23
CA TRP A 198 -17.25 -0.80 -1.89
C TRP A 198 -17.63 -1.09 -3.34
N SER A 199 -18.87 -0.80 -3.71
CA SER A 199 -19.39 -1.03 -5.05
C SER A 199 -19.43 0.26 -5.84
N GLY A 200 -18.32 0.68 -6.37
CA GLY A 200 -18.33 1.55 -7.55
C GLY A 200 -18.94 0.79 -8.72
N ILE A 201 -20.28 0.67 -8.78
CA ILE A 201 -20.94 0.27 -10.02
C ILE A 201 -20.75 1.45 -10.97
N ARG A 202 -19.71 1.40 -11.81
CA ARG A 202 -19.78 2.14 -13.06
C ARG A 202 -20.97 1.52 -13.81
N ARG A 203 -22.12 2.18 -13.76
CA ARG A 203 -23.16 1.95 -14.77
C ARG A 203 -22.49 2.32 -16.09
N ILE A 204 -22.24 1.29 -16.92
CA ILE A 204 -21.94 1.43 -18.33
C ILE A 204 -23.17 1.97 -19.02
#